data_c167a4ecaed68d4cccee1f0de95b1125
#
_entry.id   c167a4ecaed68d4cccee1f0de95b1125
#
_cell.length_a   1.000
_cell.length_b   1.000
_cell.length_c   1.000
_cell.angle_alpha   90.00
_cell.angle_beta   90.00
_cell.angle_gamma   90.00
#
_symmetry.space_group_name_H-M   'P 1'
#
loop_
_entity.id
_entity.type
_entity.pdbx_description
1 polymer ?
#
loop_
_entity_poly.entity_id
_entity_poly.type
_entity_poly.pdbx_seq_one_letter_code
_entity_poly.pdbx_strand_id
1 'polypeptide(L)'
;VAEYFSHAATIPFGGPVKSLGLPIRETPDVEWDDPRNWALVDAFGADPTGKKDSSAAIQKAIDSGATTVFFPGSYAVEKSIAVRGKVRRLLGAGGWIDYNGRSKPDFVVGEGDAKVVVIEHFAPINGGIEIAAARTVVLRSAEVRRIAHAGKGPLFLEDVATDDVRFSRGQQVWARQLNVENEGTHVTNDGGTIWILGYKTERGGTLLSTKNSGRSEVFGTFSYTTTAGKLAPMFVTEDASVFALFTEVCYTGDPFAVLVREARNGVVKEVKRGGGSVTPYVGVATEK
;
A
#
# COMPACT_ATOMS: atom_id res chain seq x y z
N VAL A 1 31.48 -7.18 -1.49
CA VAL A 1 30.66 -6.99 -0.28
C VAL A 1 29.20 -7.09 -0.70
N ALA A 2 28.48 -8.09 -0.21
CA ALA A 2 27.07 -8.26 -0.57
C ALA A 2 26.17 -7.19 0.11
N GLU A 3 26.50 -6.86 1.37
CA GLU A 3 25.81 -5.83 2.14
C GLU A 3 26.81 -5.09 3.02
N TYR A 4 26.59 -3.80 3.21
CA TYR A 4 27.40 -2.95 4.08
C TYR A 4 26.49 -2.03 4.91
N PHE A 5 26.67 -2.04 6.21
CA PHE A 5 25.95 -1.18 7.15
C PHE A 5 26.94 -0.18 7.77
N SER A 6 26.71 1.10 7.55
CA SER A 6 27.54 2.19 8.11
C SER A 6 27.26 2.42 9.60
N HIS A 7 26.16 1.92 10.12
CA HIS A 7 25.73 2.07 11.50
C HIS A 7 25.43 0.70 12.13
N ALA A 8 25.57 0.59 13.43
CA ALA A 8 25.23 -0.60 14.16
C ALA A 8 23.72 -0.90 14.03
N ALA A 9 23.39 -2.13 13.70
CA ALA A 9 21.99 -2.56 13.63
C ALA A 9 21.42 -2.81 15.01
N THR A 10 20.15 -2.49 15.17
CA THR A 10 19.33 -2.84 16.31
C THR A 10 18.76 -4.23 16.11
N ILE A 11 19.14 -5.18 16.96
CA ILE A 11 18.71 -6.59 16.88
C ILE A 11 18.26 -7.06 18.28
N PRO A 12 17.00 -6.83 18.67
CA PRO A 12 16.55 -7.08 20.04
C PRO A 12 16.80 -8.50 20.55
N PHE A 13 16.64 -9.49 19.71
CA PHE A 13 16.87 -10.91 20.07
C PHE A 13 18.22 -11.47 19.61
N GLY A 14 19.11 -10.62 19.08
CA GLY A 14 20.38 -11.05 18.50
C GLY A 14 20.21 -11.68 17.12
N GLY A 15 21.33 -12.03 16.50
CA GLY A 15 21.36 -12.62 15.16
C GLY A 15 22.26 -11.87 14.19
N PRO A 16 22.35 -12.32 12.93
CA PRO A 16 23.18 -11.68 11.93
C PRO A 16 22.61 -10.33 11.48
N VAL A 17 23.51 -9.38 11.21
CA VAL A 17 23.18 -8.10 10.58
C VAL A 17 23.10 -8.32 9.07
N LYS A 18 21.90 -8.58 8.57
CA LYS A 18 21.64 -8.72 7.13
C LYS A 18 20.18 -8.44 6.80
N SER A 19 19.92 -8.08 5.56
CA SER A 19 18.56 -7.99 5.02
C SER A 19 17.89 -9.37 4.99
N LEU A 20 16.58 -9.42 4.77
CA LEU A 20 15.85 -10.67 4.61
C LEU A 20 16.08 -11.28 3.22
N GLY A 21 16.63 -10.51 2.27
CA GLY A 21 16.85 -10.92 0.89
C GLY A 21 15.55 -11.29 0.17
N LEU A 22 14.49 -10.55 0.42
CA LEU A 22 13.23 -10.80 -0.26
C LEU A 22 13.38 -10.57 -1.77
N PRO A 23 12.70 -11.36 -2.61
CA PRO A 23 12.75 -11.17 -4.05
C PRO A 23 12.29 -9.76 -4.44
N ILE A 24 13.12 -9.04 -5.18
CA ILE A 24 12.77 -7.76 -5.78
C ILE A 24 12.13 -8.04 -7.13
N ARG A 25 10.98 -7.45 -7.39
CA ARG A 25 10.31 -7.53 -8.69
C ARG A 25 10.07 -6.13 -9.24
N GLU A 26 10.30 -5.98 -10.53
CA GLU A 26 9.93 -4.77 -11.24
C GLU A 26 8.41 -4.69 -11.37
N THR A 27 7.88 -3.47 -11.30
CA THR A 27 6.45 -3.21 -11.49
C THR A 27 6.08 -3.56 -12.93
N PRO A 28 5.18 -4.53 -13.15
CA PRO A 28 4.77 -4.86 -14.50
C PRO A 28 3.95 -3.71 -15.11
N ASP A 29 4.06 -3.55 -16.41
CA ASP A 29 3.23 -2.63 -17.17
C ASP A 29 2.42 -3.39 -18.23
N VAL A 30 1.43 -2.72 -18.79
CA VAL A 30 0.62 -3.21 -19.90
C VAL A 30 0.81 -2.27 -21.10
N GLU A 31 0.79 -2.84 -22.29
CA GLU A 31 0.90 -2.05 -23.52
C GLU A 31 -0.18 -0.98 -23.61
N TRP A 32 0.18 0.17 -24.14
CA TRP A 32 -0.77 1.23 -24.43
C TRP A 32 -1.59 0.90 -25.67
N ASP A 33 -2.90 1.01 -25.52
CA ASP A 33 -3.80 0.93 -26.67
C ASP A 33 -3.79 2.25 -27.43
N ASP A 34 -4.18 2.19 -28.71
CA ASP A 34 -4.52 3.40 -29.46
C ASP A 34 -5.65 4.17 -28.71
N PRO A 35 -5.47 5.45 -28.40
CA PRO A 35 -6.48 6.23 -27.68
C PRO A 35 -7.87 6.24 -28.31
N ARG A 36 -7.95 6.00 -29.63
CA ARG A 36 -9.23 5.86 -30.36
C ARG A 36 -10.04 4.63 -29.92
N ASN A 37 -9.39 3.65 -29.30
CA ASN A 37 -10.02 2.42 -28.81
C ASN A 37 -10.32 2.47 -27.30
N TRP A 38 -10.02 3.58 -26.63
CA TRP A 38 -10.32 3.72 -25.20
C TRP A 38 -11.81 3.90 -24.96
N ALA A 39 -12.33 3.29 -23.92
CA ALA A 39 -13.67 3.57 -23.42
C ALA A 39 -13.65 4.84 -22.56
N LEU A 40 -14.05 5.95 -23.12
CA LEU A 40 -14.25 7.20 -22.42
C LEU A 40 -15.55 7.11 -21.60
N VAL A 41 -15.47 7.15 -20.27
CA VAL A 41 -16.67 6.94 -19.40
C VAL A 41 -17.79 7.94 -19.67
N ASP A 42 -17.49 9.17 -20.07
CA ASP A 42 -18.48 10.20 -20.43
C ASP A 42 -19.31 9.80 -21.65
N ALA A 43 -18.71 9.08 -22.62
CA ALA A 43 -19.42 8.58 -23.79
C ALA A 43 -20.48 7.52 -23.44
N PHE A 44 -20.39 6.92 -22.25
CA PHE A 44 -21.37 5.99 -21.69
C PHE A 44 -22.39 6.67 -20.76
N GLY A 45 -22.28 7.98 -20.58
CA GLY A 45 -23.20 8.81 -19.80
C GLY A 45 -22.77 9.11 -18.36
N ALA A 46 -21.47 8.92 -18.04
CA ALA A 46 -20.93 9.37 -16.76
C ALA A 46 -20.94 10.91 -16.67
N ASP A 47 -21.18 11.43 -15.47
CA ASP A 47 -21.16 12.87 -15.19
C ASP A 47 -19.77 13.29 -14.68
N PRO A 48 -18.94 13.94 -15.52
CA PRO A 48 -17.57 14.32 -15.13
C PRO A 48 -17.50 15.42 -14.07
N THR A 49 -18.64 15.99 -13.69
CA THR A 49 -18.72 17.01 -12.63
C THR A 49 -18.87 16.41 -11.24
N GLY A 50 -19.08 15.09 -11.14
CA GLY A 50 -19.29 14.40 -9.88
C GLY A 50 -20.60 14.72 -9.14
N LYS A 51 -21.59 15.33 -9.82
CA LYS A 51 -22.87 15.71 -9.20
C LYS A 51 -23.94 14.63 -9.27
N LYS A 52 -23.79 13.68 -10.20
CA LYS A 52 -24.76 12.60 -10.42
C LYS A 52 -24.06 11.25 -10.33
N ASP A 53 -24.82 10.22 -9.90
CA ASP A 53 -24.34 8.85 -9.90
C ASP A 53 -23.91 8.41 -11.30
N SER A 54 -22.64 8.04 -11.43
CA SER A 54 -22.01 7.54 -12.65
C SER A 54 -21.77 6.03 -12.64
N SER A 55 -22.20 5.32 -11.59
CA SER A 55 -21.92 3.89 -11.40
C SER A 55 -22.29 3.05 -12.61
N ALA A 56 -23.51 3.21 -13.13
CA ALA A 56 -24.00 2.41 -14.25
C ALA A 56 -23.27 2.75 -15.57
N ALA A 57 -22.91 4.01 -15.79
CA ALA A 57 -22.17 4.45 -16.97
C ALA A 57 -20.74 3.92 -16.97
N ILE A 58 -20.05 4.04 -15.83
CA ILE A 58 -18.68 3.50 -15.67
C ILE A 58 -18.68 1.98 -15.83
N GLN A 59 -19.66 1.29 -15.23
CA GLN A 59 -19.75 -0.17 -15.40
C GLN A 59 -19.98 -0.57 -16.86
N LYS A 60 -20.81 0.18 -17.62
CA LYS A 60 -20.98 -0.05 -19.06
C LYS A 60 -19.68 0.16 -19.86
N ALA A 61 -18.89 1.19 -19.50
CA ALA A 61 -17.59 1.43 -20.12
C ALA A 61 -16.63 0.25 -19.88
N ILE A 62 -16.57 -0.29 -18.66
CA ILE A 62 -15.79 -1.49 -18.33
C ILE A 62 -16.28 -2.71 -19.13
N ASP A 63 -17.60 -2.91 -19.20
CA ASP A 63 -18.22 -4.06 -19.86
C ASP A 63 -18.27 -3.91 -21.38
N SER A 64 -17.81 -2.80 -21.97
CA SER A 64 -17.79 -2.55 -23.41
C SER A 64 -16.83 -3.48 -24.20
N GLY A 65 -15.90 -4.11 -23.49
CA GLY A 65 -14.85 -4.92 -24.09
C GLY A 65 -13.57 -4.15 -24.43
N ALA A 66 -13.53 -2.84 -24.11
CA ALA A 66 -12.31 -2.05 -24.20
C ALA A 66 -11.27 -2.54 -23.17
N THR A 67 -9.99 -2.44 -23.51
CA THR A 67 -8.89 -2.82 -22.63
C THR A 67 -8.40 -1.65 -21.77
N THR A 68 -8.61 -0.41 -22.23
CA THR A 68 -8.36 0.82 -21.46
C THR A 68 -9.66 1.60 -21.27
N VAL A 69 -9.95 1.94 -20.01
CA VAL A 69 -11.08 2.79 -19.63
C VAL A 69 -10.54 4.11 -19.09
N PHE A 70 -10.96 5.22 -19.69
CA PHE A 70 -10.43 6.55 -19.39
C PHE A 70 -11.44 7.42 -18.65
N PHE A 71 -10.97 8.08 -17.61
CA PHE A 71 -11.71 8.94 -16.69
C PHE A 71 -11.17 10.38 -16.77
N PRO A 72 -11.71 11.24 -17.64
CA PRO A 72 -11.19 12.60 -17.81
C PRO A 72 -11.60 13.59 -16.71
N GLY A 73 -12.56 13.23 -15.85
CA GLY A 73 -13.14 14.11 -14.84
C GLY A 73 -13.19 13.46 -13.46
N SER A 74 -14.08 13.99 -12.63
CA SER A 74 -14.39 13.51 -11.29
C SER A 74 -15.78 12.91 -11.25
N TYR A 75 -15.96 11.76 -10.59
CA TYR A 75 -17.20 10.99 -10.67
C TYR A 75 -17.70 10.55 -9.31
N ALA A 76 -18.98 10.88 -9.03
CA ALA A 76 -19.69 10.27 -7.91
C ALA A 76 -20.19 8.88 -8.30
N VAL A 77 -20.07 7.91 -7.39
CA VAL A 77 -20.59 6.57 -7.55
C VAL A 77 -21.43 6.18 -6.32
N GLU A 78 -22.53 5.49 -6.53
CA GLU A 78 -23.40 4.96 -5.47
C GLU A 78 -23.33 3.44 -5.36
N LYS A 79 -22.63 2.80 -6.29
CA LYS A 79 -22.41 1.34 -6.32
C LYS A 79 -20.97 1.06 -6.67
N SER A 80 -20.41 0.04 -6.01
CA SER A 80 -19.07 -0.43 -6.36
C SER A 80 -19.00 -0.87 -7.81
N ILE A 81 -17.92 -0.47 -8.47
CA ILE A 81 -17.65 -0.76 -9.87
C ILE A 81 -16.81 -2.04 -9.96
N ALA A 82 -17.31 -3.04 -10.67
CA ALA A 82 -16.58 -4.29 -10.88
C ALA A 82 -15.57 -4.15 -12.04
N VAL A 83 -14.28 -4.21 -11.73
CA VAL A 83 -13.20 -4.22 -12.74
C VAL A 83 -12.97 -5.65 -13.19
N ARG A 84 -13.43 -5.98 -14.41
CA ARG A 84 -13.49 -7.35 -14.95
C ARG A 84 -13.31 -7.39 -16.47
N GLY A 85 -13.47 -8.56 -17.06
CA GLY A 85 -13.40 -8.76 -18.51
C GLY A 85 -12.02 -8.44 -19.08
N LYS A 86 -11.97 -7.74 -20.20
CA LYS A 86 -10.73 -7.43 -20.92
C LYS A 86 -9.95 -6.24 -20.39
N VAL A 87 -10.51 -5.51 -19.40
CA VAL A 87 -9.87 -4.31 -18.85
C VAL A 87 -8.51 -4.65 -18.26
N ARG A 88 -7.49 -3.97 -18.74
CA ARG A 88 -6.10 -4.02 -18.28
C ARG A 88 -5.60 -2.66 -17.75
N ARG A 89 -6.33 -1.56 -18.05
CA ARG A 89 -5.98 -0.22 -17.57
C ARG A 89 -7.22 0.59 -17.22
N LEU A 90 -7.24 1.14 -16.01
CA LEU A 90 -8.08 2.26 -15.64
C LEU A 90 -7.17 3.50 -15.54
N LEU A 91 -7.43 4.49 -16.36
CA LEU A 91 -6.62 5.69 -16.48
C LEU A 91 -7.43 6.91 -16.02
N GLY A 92 -7.02 7.53 -14.93
CA GLY A 92 -7.55 8.82 -14.49
C GLY A 92 -6.77 9.98 -15.11
N ALA A 93 -7.35 11.17 -15.05
CA ALA A 93 -6.67 12.42 -15.42
C ALA A 93 -6.46 13.32 -14.19
N GLY A 94 -6.22 12.73 -13.02
CA GLY A 94 -6.08 13.43 -11.75
C GLY A 94 -7.43 13.77 -11.09
N GLY A 95 -8.56 13.29 -11.63
CA GLY A 95 -9.87 13.42 -11.03
C GLY A 95 -10.09 12.44 -9.88
N TRP A 96 -11.09 12.73 -9.05
CA TRP A 96 -11.46 11.87 -7.94
C TRP A 96 -12.60 10.92 -8.30
N ILE A 97 -12.67 9.80 -7.59
CA ILE A 97 -13.84 8.92 -7.53
C ILE A 97 -14.35 8.97 -6.10
N ASP A 98 -15.63 9.22 -5.91
CA ASP A 98 -16.23 9.34 -4.60
C ASP A 98 -17.47 8.44 -4.46
N TYR A 99 -17.41 7.56 -3.46
CA TYR A 99 -18.54 6.72 -3.09
C TYR A 99 -19.38 7.42 -2.01
N ASN A 100 -20.58 7.85 -2.36
CA ASN A 100 -21.48 8.54 -1.45
C ASN A 100 -21.94 7.70 -0.25
N GLY A 101 -21.65 6.40 -0.21
CA GLY A 101 -22.10 5.46 0.83
C GLY A 101 -21.07 5.06 1.88
N ARG A 102 -19.84 5.53 1.84
CA ARG A 102 -18.71 5.39 2.79
C ARG A 102 -18.32 3.99 3.31
N SER A 103 -19.07 2.93 3.06
CA SER A 103 -18.79 1.58 3.61
C SER A 103 -18.34 0.55 2.56
N LYS A 104 -18.37 0.91 1.27
CA LYS A 104 -18.03 0.01 0.17
C LYS A 104 -16.89 0.59 -0.66
N PRO A 105 -16.05 -0.24 -1.30
CA PRO A 105 -15.02 0.25 -2.21
C PRO A 105 -15.64 0.85 -3.47
N ASP A 106 -14.97 1.86 -4.04
CA ASP A 106 -15.35 2.40 -5.35
C ASP A 106 -15.13 1.37 -6.44
N PHE A 107 -13.98 0.70 -6.41
CA PHE A 107 -13.64 -0.37 -7.33
C PHE A 107 -13.46 -1.70 -6.63
N VAL A 108 -13.98 -2.76 -7.25
CA VAL A 108 -13.72 -4.16 -6.89
C VAL A 108 -13.01 -4.82 -8.06
N VAL A 109 -11.72 -5.13 -7.89
CA VAL A 109 -10.94 -5.81 -8.92
C VAL A 109 -11.17 -7.30 -8.80
N GLY A 110 -12.02 -7.84 -9.66
CA GLY A 110 -12.34 -9.26 -9.78
C GLY A 110 -11.48 -9.98 -10.84
N GLU A 111 -11.81 -11.24 -11.10
CA GLU A 111 -11.18 -12.01 -12.17
C GLU A 111 -11.51 -11.41 -13.55
N GLY A 112 -10.67 -11.68 -14.53
CA GLY A 112 -10.82 -11.19 -15.90
C GLY A 112 -9.77 -11.76 -16.83
N ASP A 113 -9.86 -11.42 -18.11
CA ASP A 113 -8.99 -11.97 -19.16
C ASP A 113 -7.55 -11.42 -19.05
N ALA A 114 -7.39 -10.17 -18.61
CA ALA A 114 -6.09 -9.55 -18.44
C ALA A 114 -5.37 -10.08 -17.19
N LYS A 115 -4.15 -10.58 -17.36
CA LYS A 115 -3.30 -11.07 -16.25
C LYS A 115 -2.81 -9.94 -15.32
N VAL A 116 -2.72 -8.72 -15.85
CA VAL A 116 -2.29 -7.52 -15.13
C VAL A 116 -3.34 -6.45 -15.32
N VAL A 117 -3.68 -5.76 -14.24
CA VAL A 117 -4.53 -4.56 -14.24
C VAL A 117 -3.77 -3.41 -13.64
N VAL A 118 -3.65 -2.31 -14.37
CA VAL A 118 -3.06 -1.05 -13.93
C VAL A 118 -4.17 -0.04 -13.63
N ILE A 119 -4.16 0.56 -12.46
CA ILE A 119 -5.06 1.65 -12.04
C ILE A 119 -4.18 2.83 -11.71
N GLU A 120 -4.28 3.91 -12.48
CA GLU A 120 -3.31 4.99 -12.39
C GLU A 120 -3.92 6.39 -12.58
N HIS A 121 -3.22 7.39 -12.01
CA HIS A 121 -3.53 8.81 -12.13
C HIS A 121 -4.89 9.23 -11.57
N PHE A 122 -5.28 8.67 -10.42
CA PHE A 122 -6.46 9.11 -9.64
C PHE A 122 -6.02 9.85 -8.39
N ALA A 123 -6.77 10.91 -8.02
CA ALA A 123 -6.47 11.68 -6.81
C ALA A 123 -7.72 12.41 -6.24
N PRO A 124 -8.41 11.82 -5.24
CA PRO A 124 -8.32 10.46 -4.68
C PRO A 124 -9.40 9.48 -5.22
N ILE A 125 -9.22 8.18 -4.88
CA ILE A 125 -10.28 7.17 -4.87
C ILE A 125 -10.78 7.06 -3.42
N ASN A 126 -11.88 7.75 -3.09
CA ASN A 126 -12.31 7.98 -1.71
C ASN A 126 -12.90 6.76 -0.99
N GLY A 127 -13.69 5.94 -1.65
CA GLY A 127 -14.19 4.68 -1.08
C GLY A 127 -13.14 3.57 -1.09
N GLY A 128 -12.09 3.75 -1.89
CA GLY A 128 -10.96 2.83 -1.99
C GLY A 128 -11.17 1.70 -3.01
N ILE A 129 -10.25 0.74 -2.96
CA ILE A 129 -10.18 -0.39 -3.88
C ILE A 129 -10.17 -1.70 -3.09
N GLU A 130 -11.01 -2.64 -3.48
CA GLU A 130 -10.94 -4.04 -3.07
C GLU A 130 -10.29 -4.87 -4.18
N ILE A 131 -9.24 -5.62 -3.85
CA ILE A 131 -8.55 -6.53 -4.77
C ILE A 131 -8.91 -7.95 -4.37
N ALA A 132 -9.89 -8.55 -5.07
CA ALA A 132 -10.38 -9.90 -4.81
C ALA A 132 -9.78 -10.96 -5.74
N ALA A 133 -9.12 -10.53 -6.82
CA ALA A 133 -8.61 -11.40 -7.87
C ALA A 133 -7.28 -12.07 -7.53
N ALA A 134 -6.97 -13.16 -8.28
CA ALA A 134 -5.66 -13.77 -8.30
C ALA A 134 -4.70 -13.13 -9.33
N ARG A 135 -5.21 -12.26 -10.20
CA ARG A 135 -4.38 -11.53 -11.19
C ARG A 135 -3.55 -10.42 -10.55
N THR A 136 -2.47 -10.03 -11.19
CA THR A 136 -1.61 -8.95 -10.73
C THR A 136 -2.31 -7.60 -10.81
N VAL A 137 -2.22 -6.81 -9.75
CA VAL A 137 -2.74 -5.44 -9.73
C VAL A 137 -1.59 -4.46 -9.49
N VAL A 138 -1.59 -3.38 -10.26
CA VAL A 138 -0.68 -2.24 -10.13
C VAL A 138 -1.50 -1.01 -9.81
N LEU A 139 -1.21 -0.36 -8.70
CA LEU A 139 -1.67 0.99 -8.40
C LEU A 139 -0.49 1.94 -8.63
N ARG A 140 -0.67 2.98 -9.45
CA ARG A 140 0.42 3.87 -9.84
C ARG A 140 -0.03 5.33 -9.82
N SER A 141 0.82 6.20 -9.26
CA SER A 141 0.59 7.65 -9.17
C SER A 141 -0.86 7.97 -8.77
N ALA A 142 -1.27 7.40 -7.62
CA ALA A 142 -2.66 7.46 -7.19
C ALA A 142 -2.78 7.68 -5.68
N GLU A 143 -3.76 8.48 -5.30
CA GLU A 143 -4.23 8.54 -3.92
C GLU A 143 -5.44 7.59 -3.77
N VAL A 144 -5.34 6.62 -2.87
CA VAL A 144 -6.39 5.61 -2.63
C VAL A 144 -6.62 5.52 -1.13
N ARG A 145 -7.75 6.02 -0.64
CA ARG A 145 -8.02 6.08 0.80
C ARG A 145 -7.93 4.73 1.50
N ARG A 146 -8.36 3.68 0.84
CA ARG A 146 -8.31 2.33 1.40
C ARG A 146 -7.97 1.30 0.33
N ILE A 147 -7.01 0.44 0.65
CA ILE A 147 -6.64 -0.71 -0.18
C ILE A 147 -6.94 -1.98 0.61
N ALA A 148 -7.97 -2.72 0.19
CA ALA A 148 -8.34 -4.02 0.74
C ALA A 148 -7.84 -5.12 -0.20
N HIS A 149 -6.77 -5.81 0.18
CA HIS A 149 -6.20 -6.89 -0.62
C HIS A 149 -6.72 -8.23 -0.08
N ALA A 150 -7.87 -8.68 -0.59
CA ALA A 150 -8.51 -9.95 -0.20
C ALA A 150 -8.03 -11.14 -1.05
N GLY A 151 -7.64 -10.90 -2.30
CA GLY A 151 -7.09 -11.89 -3.21
C GLY A 151 -5.64 -12.29 -2.87
N LYS A 152 -5.08 -13.20 -3.68
CA LYS A 152 -3.69 -13.67 -3.54
C LYS A 152 -2.79 -13.29 -4.72
N GLY A 153 -3.30 -12.51 -5.66
CA GLY A 153 -2.50 -11.98 -6.76
C GLY A 153 -1.41 -11.03 -6.26
N PRO A 154 -0.30 -10.90 -6.99
CA PRO A 154 0.72 -9.91 -6.68
C PRO A 154 0.17 -8.48 -6.72
N LEU A 155 0.55 -7.65 -5.74
CA LEU A 155 0.19 -6.24 -5.70
C LEU A 155 1.45 -5.38 -5.82
N PHE A 156 1.41 -4.42 -6.72
CA PHE A 156 2.45 -3.41 -6.89
C PHE A 156 1.86 -2.03 -6.59
N LEU A 157 2.55 -1.28 -5.75
CA LEU A 157 2.22 0.09 -5.38
C LEU A 157 3.38 0.97 -5.82
N GLU A 158 3.16 1.90 -6.74
CA GLU A 158 4.18 2.78 -7.27
C GLU A 158 3.69 4.23 -7.20
N ASP A 159 4.32 5.01 -6.32
CA ASP A 159 3.90 6.38 -6.03
C ASP A 159 2.42 6.43 -5.58
N VAL A 160 2.13 5.77 -4.45
CA VAL A 160 0.78 5.63 -3.91
C VAL A 160 0.68 6.26 -2.54
N ALA A 161 -0.32 7.13 -2.35
CA ALA A 161 -0.74 7.64 -1.05
C ALA A 161 -2.01 6.91 -0.58
N THR A 162 -2.06 6.55 0.71
CA THR A 162 -3.19 5.84 1.31
C THR A 162 -3.31 6.11 2.82
N ASP A 163 -4.48 5.85 3.41
CA ASP A 163 -4.67 6.04 4.85
C ASP A 163 -4.13 4.84 5.66
N ASP A 164 -4.48 3.62 5.26
CA ASP A 164 -3.92 2.40 5.85
C ASP A 164 -4.01 1.22 4.87
N VAL A 165 -3.13 0.23 5.08
CA VAL A 165 -3.15 -1.01 4.29
C VAL A 165 -2.95 -2.24 5.16
N ARG A 166 -3.64 -3.34 4.79
CA ARG A 166 -3.56 -4.62 5.50
C ARG A 166 -3.33 -5.76 4.52
N PHE A 167 -2.35 -6.58 4.85
CA PHE A 167 -1.96 -7.74 4.06
C PHE A 167 -2.00 -9.00 4.91
N SER A 168 -2.39 -10.11 4.29
CA SER A 168 -2.63 -11.40 4.93
C SER A 168 -1.72 -12.48 4.37
N ARG A 169 -1.76 -13.65 4.98
CA ARG A 169 -0.98 -14.82 4.56
C ARG A 169 -1.16 -15.14 3.08
N GLY A 170 -0.02 -15.36 2.42
CA GLY A 170 0.05 -15.72 0.99
C GLY A 170 0.02 -14.53 0.04
N GLN A 171 -0.17 -13.31 0.55
CA GLN A 171 -0.09 -12.10 -0.27
C GLN A 171 1.35 -11.66 -0.44
N GLN A 172 1.66 -11.15 -1.64
CA GLN A 172 2.97 -10.63 -2.02
C GLN A 172 2.80 -9.19 -2.52
N VAL A 173 3.57 -8.27 -1.92
CA VAL A 173 3.45 -6.84 -2.20
C VAL A 173 4.82 -6.25 -2.46
N TRP A 174 4.92 -5.46 -3.52
CA TRP A 174 6.07 -4.61 -3.82
C TRP A 174 5.60 -3.18 -3.89
N ALA A 175 6.23 -2.33 -3.07
CA ALA A 175 5.92 -0.91 -3.04
C ALA A 175 7.16 -0.07 -3.36
N ARG A 176 6.99 0.97 -4.16
CA ARG A 176 7.96 2.03 -4.42
C ARG A 176 7.26 3.37 -4.22
N GLN A 177 7.84 4.22 -3.37
CA GLN A 177 7.22 5.49 -2.98
C GLN A 177 5.81 5.31 -2.39
N LEU A 178 5.74 4.58 -1.28
CA LEU A 178 4.50 4.46 -0.51
C LEU A 178 4.41 5.58 0.52
N ASN A 179 3.29 6.30 0.52
CA ASN A 179 2.98 7.31 1.53
C ASN A 179 1.74 6.90 2.35
N VAL A 180 1.88 6.83 3.68
CA VAL A 180 0.75 6.51 4.59
C VAL A 180 0.71 7.52 5.73
N GLU A 181 -0.44 8.15 5.92
CA GLU A 181 -0.60 9.24 6.88
C GLU A 181 -1.84 9.06 7.75
N ASN A 182 -1.69 8.43 8.91
CA ASN A 182 -2.75 8.30 9.90
C ASN A 182 -2.18 8.19 11.33
N GLU A 183 -3.03 8.10 12.34
CA GLU A 183 -2.64 7.96 13.76
C GLU A 183 -2.74 6.51 14.26
N GLY A 184 -3.25 5.61 13.44
CA GLY A 184 -3.36 4.18 13.74
C GLY A 184 -2.14 3.37 13.29
N THR A 185 -2.36 2.11 12.96
CA THR A 185 -1.34 1.29 12.30
C THR A 185 -1.40 1.54 10.80
N HIS A 186 -0.31 2.03 10.23
CA HIS A 186 -0.22 2.41 8.82
C HIS A 186 -0.20 1.18 7.91
N VAL A 187 0.76 0.29 8.13
CA VAL A 187 0.89 -0.96 7.36
C VAL A 187 0.80 -2.15 8.30
N THR A 188 -0.15 -3.03 8.07
CA THR A 188 -0.27 -4.31 8.77
C THR A 188 0.06 -5.46 7.84
N ASN A 189 1.08 -6.27 8.19
CA ASN A 189 1.42 -7.50 7.51
C ASN A 189 1.13 -8.70 8.42
N ASP A 190 0.03 -9.39 8.16
CA ASP A 190 -0.41 -10.57 8.90
C ASP A 190 -0.10 -11.85 8.12
N GLY A 191 1.17 -12.26 8.12
CA GLY A 191 1.62 -13.49 7.45
C GLY A 191 1.89 -13.37 5.95
N GLY A 192 1.88 -12.19 5.38
CA GLY A 192 2.25 -11.91 3.99
C GLY A 192 3.75 -11.65 3.79
N THR A 193 4.13 -11.33 2.57
CA THR A 193 5.49 -10.92 2.20
C THR A 193 5.43 -9.53 1.57
N ILE A 194 6.15 -8.57 2.17
CA ILE A 194 6.16 -7.17 1.73
C ILE A 194 7.59 -6.70 1.51
N TRP A 195 7.84 -6.10 0.35
CA TRP A 195 9.07 -5.39 0.04
C TRP A 195 8.74 -3.93 -0.29
N ILE A 196 9.37 -2.97 0.40
CA ILE A 196 9.11 -1.52 0.24
C ILE A 196 10.42 -0.79 0.01
N LEU A 197 10.49 0.01 -1.05
CA LEU A 197 11.55 0.97 -1.31
C LEU A 197 10.97 2.39 -1.32
N GLY A 198 11.40 3.22 -0.36
CA GLY A 198 10.83 4.55 -0.16
C GLY A 198 9.48 4.50 0.55
N TYR A 199 9.51 4.63 1.85
CA TYR A 199 8.32 4.67 2.70
C TYR A 199 8.27 6.00 3.45
N LYS A 200 7.38 6.90 3.04
CA LYS A 200 7.13 8.15 3.73
C LYS A 200 5.92 8.00 4.64
N THR A 201 5.99 8.55 5.83
CA THR A 201 4.85 8.60 6.76
C THR A 201 4.81 9.90 7.53
N GLU A 202 3.60 10.30 7.90
CA GLU A 202 3.34 11.40 8.82
C GLU A 202 2.52 10.92 10.02
N ARG A 203 2.45 11.79 11.05
CA ARG A 203 1.72 11.56 12.29
C ARG A 203 2.35 10.47 13.17
N GLY A 204 1.68 10.18 14.28
CA GLY A 204 2.02 9.09 15.19
C GLY A 204 1.43 7.76 14.71
N GLY A 205 1.47 6.77 15.56
CA GLY A 205 0.95 5.44 15.28
C GLY A 205 2.06 4.44 14.92
N THR A 206 1.69 3.20 14.70
CA THR A 206 2.64 2.15 14.31
C THR A 206 2.83 2.16 12.80
N LEU A 207 4.04 2.46 12.33
CA LEU A 207 4.31 2.56 10.89
C LEU A 207 4.20 1.21 10.19
N LEU A 208 4.69 0.16 10.85
CA LEU A 208 4.63 -1.20 10.33
C LEU A 208 4.42 -2.20 11.48
N SER A 209 3.35 -2.98 11.39
CA SER A 209 3.11 -4.14 12.23
C SER A 209 3.25 -5.41 11.39
N THR A 210 4.21 -6.29 11.75
CA THR A 210 4.42 -7.56 11.07
C THR A 210 4.25 -8.69 12.05
N LYS A 211 3.36 -9.65 11.75
CA LYS A 211 3.01 -10.74 12.66
C LYS A 211 2.75 -12.06 11.94
N ASN A 212 2.60 -13.15 12.72
CA ASN A 212 2.16 -14.46 12.23
C ASN A 212 3.03 -15.00 11.09
N SER A 213 4.35 -15.01 11.27
CA SER A 213 5.35 -15.42 10.26
C SER A 213 5.39 -14.52 9.02
N GLY A 214 4.82 -13.31 9.08
CA GLY A 214 4.95 -12.31 8.04
C GLY A 214 6.41 -11.93 7.82
N ARG A 215 6.75 -11.52 6.60
CA ARG A 215 8.08 -11.06 6.22
C ARG A 215 8.00 -9.67 5.62
N SER A 216 8.67 -8.70 6.23
CA SER A 216 8.64 -7.31 5.76
C SER A 216 10.06 -6.78 5.61
N GLU A 217 10.38 -6.26 4.45
CA GLU A 217 11.67 -5.65 4.14
C GLU A 217 11.45 -4.23 3.63
N VAL A 218 12.01 -3.24 4.36
CA VAL A 218 11.73 -1.82 4.11
C VAL A 218 13.04 -1.06 3.98
N PHE A 219 13.24 -0.42 2.85
CA PHE A 219 14.41 0.38 2.53
C PHE A 219 14.03 1.86 2.41
N GLY A 220 14.65 2.71 3.23
CA GLY A 220 14.48 4.15 3.16
C GLY A 220 13.13 4.64 3.68
N THR A 221 12.82 4.33 4.95
CA THR A 221 11.68 4.96 5.63
C THR A 221 12.05 6.36 6.10
N PHE A 222 11.22 7.32 5.75
CA PHE A 222 11.24 8.66 6.32
C PHE A 222 9.93 8.92 7.07
N SER A 223 10.02 9.05 8.40
CA SER A 223 8.89 9.37 9.25
C SER A 223 9.08 10.72 9.92
N TYR A 224 8.05 11.54 9.89
CA TYR A 224 8.00 12.71 10.78
C TYR A 224 6.69 12.75 11.55
N THR A 225 6.81 13.00 12.85
CA THR A 225 5.65 13.07 13.72
C THR A 225 5.14 14.49 13.81
N THR A 226 3.81 14.61 13.87
CA THR A 226 3.06 15.84 14.14
C THR A 226 2.03 15.63 15.27
N THR A 227 1.98 14.43 15.82
CA THR A 227 1.01 14.02 16.85
C THR A 227 1.60 14.19 18.24
N ALA A 228 0.86 14.85 19.14
CA ALA A 228 1.24 15.02 20.52
C ALA A 228 0.83 13.81 21.38
N GLY A 229 1.55 13.63 22.50
CA GLY A 229 1.27 12.61 23.50
C GLY A 229 2.11 11.35 23.36
N LYS A 230 1.69 10.29 24.05
CA LYS A 230 2.41 9.02 24.05
C LYS A 230 2.09 8.23 22.76
N LEU A 231 3.02 8.24 21.83
CA LEU A 231 2.88 7.49 20.59
C LEU A 231 3.00 5.99 20.80
N ALA A 232 2.29 5.20 19.98
CA ALA A 232 2.50 3.75 19.87
C ALA A 232 3.93 3.44 19.40
N PRO A 233 4.46 2.21 19.62
CA PRO A 233 5.77 1.83 19.07
C PRO A 233 5.80 1.99 17.56
N MET A 234 6.91 2.54 17.01
CA MET A 234 7.06 2.82 15.59
C MET A 234 6.99 1.56 14.73
N PHE A 235 7.72 0.50 15.13
CA PHE A 235 7.67 -0.83 14.51
C PHE A 235 7.22 -1.86 15.53
N VAL A 236 6.28 -2.72 15.13
CA VAL A 236 5.80 -3.84 15.96
C VAL A 236 6.01 -5.13 15.18
N THR A 237 6.77 -6.06 15.79
CA THR A 237 7.04 -7.38 15.20
C THR A 237 6.64 -8.45 16.18
N GLU A 238 5.83 -9.43 15.76
CA GLU A 238 5.35 -10.51 16.60
C GLU A 238 5.45 -11.85 15.86
N ASP A 239 6.35 -12.71 16.32
CA ASP A 239 6.66 -14.02 15.68
C ASP A 239 6.78 -13.90 14.15
N ALA A 240 7.55 -12.91 13.69
CA ALA A 240 7.67 -12.53 12.29
C ALA A 240 9.09 -12.02 11.98
N SER A 241 9.39 -11.75 10.70
CA SER A 241 10.70 -11.25 10.29
C SER A 241 10.58 -9.86 9.66
N VAL A 242 11.42 -8.94 10.13
CA VAL A 242 11.49 -7.56 9.64
C VAL A 242 12.93 -7.14 9.42
N PHE A 243 13.17 -6.49 8.29
CA PHE A 243 14.33 -5.64 8.06
C PHE A 243 13.83 -4.24 7.72
N ALA A 244 14.32 -3.22 8.43
CA ALA A 244 13.93 -1.84 8.16
C ALA A 244 15.10 -0.88 8.28
N LEU A 245 15.28 -0.04 7.27
CA LEU A 245 16.13 1.14 7.34
C LEU A 245 15.24 2.37 7.48
N PHE A 246 15.38 3.12 8.57
CA PHE A 246 14.48 4.23 8.86
C PHE A 246 15.18 5.42 9.49
N THR A 247 14.60 6.58 9.22
CA THR A 247 14.89 7.85 9.88
C THR A 247 13.61 8.43 10.45
N GLU A 248 13.70 9.04 11.62
CA GLU A 248 12.55 9.67 12.28
C GLU A 248 12.91 11.09 12.71
N VAL A 249 12.03 12.01 12.36
CA VAL A 249 12.07 13.42 12.76
C VAL A 249 10.79 13.80 13.47
N CYS A 250 10.87 14.47 14.59
CA CYS A 250 9.72 15.09 15.23
C CYS A 250 9.60 16.53 14.74
N TYR A 251 8.55 16.84 14.01
CA TYR A 251 8.30 18.18 13.45
C TYR A 251 7.57 19.06 14.47
N THR A 252 6.42 18.56 14.93
CA THR A 252 5.61 19.13 16.02
C THR A 252 5.02 17.96 16.80
N GLY A 253 4.61 18.17 18.03
CA GLY A 253 4.11 17.07 18.88
C GLY A 253 5.24 16.34 19.60
N ASP A 254 5.15 15.03 19.72
CA ASP A 254 6.08 14.20 20.47
C ASP A 254 6.79 13.16 19.59
N PRO A 255 8.06 12.85 19.86
CA PRO A 255 8.78 11.80 19.16
C PRO A 255 8.36 10.42 19.64
N PHE A 256 8.62 9.38 18.82
CA PHE A 256 8.46 8.00 19.27
C PHE A 256 9.38 7.67 20.45
N ALA A 257 8.82 7.34 21.60
CA ALA A 257 9.61 6.89 22.76
C ALA A 257 10.12 5.45 22.58
N VAL A 258 9.36 4.62 21.86
CA VAL A 258 9.71 3.24 21.52
C VAL A 258 9.80 3.13 20.00
N LEU A 259 11.00 2.83 19.48
CA LEU A 259 11.22 2.65 18.06
C LEU A 259 10.81 1.26 17.60
N VAL A 260 11.14 0.24 18.38
CA VAL A 260 10.82 -1.15 18.05
C VAL A 260 10.25 -1.84 19.27
N ARG A 261 9.14 -2.56 19.06
CA ARG A 261 8.62 -3.56 19.98
C ARG A 261 8.59 -4.90 19.26
N GLU A 262 9.42 -5.82 19.72
CA GLU A 262 9.52 -7.16 19.15
C GLU A 262 9.11 -8.22 20.17
N ALA A 263 8.22 -9.12 19.77
CA ALA A 263 7.78 -10.26 20.56
C ALA A 263 8.16 -11.57 19.87
N ARG A 264 8.72 -12.51 20.62
CA ARG A 264 9.03 -13.88 20.17
C ARG A 264 8.65 -14.88 21.24
N ASN A 265 7.81 -15.85 20.90
CA ASN A 265 7.38 -16.90 21.82
C ASN A 265 6.91 -16.31 23.18
N GLY A 266 6.16 -15.22 23.16
CA GLY A 266 5.65 -14.54 24.36
C GLY A 266 6.65 -13.62 25.09
N VAL A 267 7.93 -13.64 24.75
CA VAL A 267 8.94 -12.72 25.31
C VAL A 267 8.92 -11.43 24.51
N VAL A 268 8.79 -10.29 25.19
CA VAL A 268 8.75 -8.96 24.57
C VAL A 268 10.03 -8.19 24.87
N LYS A 269 10.61 -7.57 23.86
CA LYS A 269 11.72 -6.63 23.98
C LYS A 269 11.38 -5.31 23.30
N GLU A 270 11.79 -4.21 23.91
CA GLU A 270 11.60 -2.87 23.37
C GLU A 270 12.93 -2.17 23.14
N VAL A 271 13.03 -1.48 22.02
CA VAL A 271 14.13 -0.55 21.73
C VAL A 271 13.59 0.85 21.86
N LYS A 272 14.10 1.55 22.85
CA LYS A 272 13.76 2.95 23.09
C LYS A 272 14.55 3.85 22.15
N ARG A 273 14.03 5.05 21.93
CA ARG A 273 14.71 6.09 21.19
C ARG A 273 16.11 6.34 21.76
N GLY A 274 17.12 6.30 20.89
CA GLY A 274 18.50 6.70 21.17
C GLY A 274 18.89 7.89 20.29
N GLY A 275 20.16 8.33 20.38
CA GLY A 275 20.71 9.33 19.45
C GLY A 275 21.03 8.69 18.10
N GLY A 276 20.77 9.41 17.01
CA GLY A 276 21.10 8.97 15.64
C GLY A 276 20.01 9.27 14.64
N SER A 277 20.38 9.49 13.38
CA SER A 277 19.44 9.88 12.31
C SER A 277 18.97 8.70 11.46
N VAL A 278 19.73 7.61 11.38
CA VAL A 278 19.38 6.41 10.62
C VAL A 278 19.58 5.18 11.48
N THR A 279 18.57 4.34 11.56
CA THR A 279 18.62 3.12 12.35
C THR A 279 18.28 1.92 11.48
N PRO A 280 19.20 0.96 11.29
CA PRO A 280 18.86 -0.36 10.78
C PRO A 280 18.26 -1.22 11.90
N TYR A 281 17.07 -1.75 11.67
CA TYR A 281 16.40 -2.72 12.53
C TYR A 281 16.34 -4.08 11.85
N VAL A 282 16.75 -5.12 12.56
CA VAL A 282 16.68 -6.49 12.09
C VAL A 282 16.01 -7.35 13.16
N GLY A 283 14.83 -7.85 12.84
CA GLY A 283 14.10 -8.84 13.63
C GLY A 283 13.88 -10.08 12.74
N VAL A 284 14.52 -11.19 13.07
CA VAL A 284 14.38 -12.45 12.29
C VAL A 284 13.81 -13.52 13.19
N ALA A 285 12.58 -13.98 12.89
CA ALA A 285 12.02 -15.14 13.56
C ALA A 285 12.90 -16.37 13.26
N THR A 286 13.23 -17.14 14.29
CA THR A 286 13.84 -18.45 14.09
C THR A 286 12.85 -19.36 13.37
N GLU A 287 13.25 -19.93 12.25
CA GLU A 287 12.49 -21.02 11.62
C GLU A 287 12.32 -22.15 12.65
N LYS A 288 11.07 -22.59 12.84
CA LYS A 288 10.74 -23.73 13.69
C LYS A 288 10.95 -25.01 12.93
#